data_5b528ea4a32d6986d54647fcdec2e019
#
_entry.id   5b528ea4a32d6986d54647fcdec2e019
#
_cell.length_a   1.000
_cell.length_b   1.000
_cell.length_c   1.000
_cell.angle_alpha   90.00
_cell.angle_beta   90.00
_cell.angle_gamma   90.00
#
_symmetry.space_group_name_H-M   'P 1'
#
loop_
_entity.id
_entity.type
_entity.pdbx_description
1 polymer ?
#
loop_
_entity_poly.entity_id
_entity_poly.type
_entity_poly.pdbx_seq_one_letter_code
_entity_poly.pdbx_strand_id
1 'polypeptide(L)'
;MSFKTIATTITGLLLSGALAAPTAEVDVTIIEERQLLSGLVGGLLDDVNSLLDGVTDPTSILNILEGIVPTGTPTDIAQASSTLEAIYSTTPTSFWVDVGVQIEAGLIPNDIVGVVAGLTSGENSQNNVNTREPDTPVYPSKDSSDAPYSVSEEQLRAAIYIPSGFTYGSKPPTIFVPGTGSYGGVNFASNLRKLLTGVDYADPVWLNIPGALLGDAQVNSEYVAYAINYISGISQNSNVSVISWSQGGLDTQWAFTFWPSTRCVVSDFLPVSPDFHGTALANLLCISADSDSALLICDPSVIQQEYTSDYVSTLRANGGASAYVPTTTFYSSFFDEIVEPQAGTGASAYLLDERGVGVSNNEVQVVCAGYLGGSFYGHAGVLYNPLTYALVVDALTHDGPGDVSRLGSLAEVCAPYVAPGLDLVDVLETAGLIPIAALLLLAYPEKLLTEPALMSYAS
;
A
#
# COMPACT_ATOMS: atom_id res chain seq x y z
N MET A 1 -25.28 13.32 14.28
CA MET A 1 -25.97 13.51 12.99
C MET A 1 -25.71 12.28 12.15
N SER A 2 -26.75 11.62 11.71
CA SER A 2 -26.66 10.26 11.11
C SER A 2 -25.99 10.29 9.74
N PHE A 3 -25.02 9.41 9.49
CA PHE A 3 -24.28 9.23 8.23
C PHE A 3 -25.17 9.02 6.97
N LYS A 4 -26.43 8.70 7.15
CA LYS A 4 -27.42 8.54 6.05
C LYS A 4 -27.70 9.80 5.23
N THR A 5 -27.31 10.99 5.68
CA THR A 5 -27.64 12.25 4.98
C THR A 5 -26.56 12.69 3.99
N ILE A 6 -25.36 12.12 4.03
CA ILE A 6 -24.24 12.52 3.13
C ILE A 6 -24.30 11.75 1.81
N ALA A 7 -24.68 10.47 1.84
CA ALA A 7 -24.77 9.66 0.61
C ALA A 7 -25.83 10.12 -0.40
N THR A 8 -26.90 10.79 0.06
CA THR A 8 -28.01 11.21 -0.82
C THR A 8 -27.74 12.51 -1.58
N THR A 9 -26.72 13.26 -1.21
CA THR A 9 -26.43 14.58 -1.83
C THR A 9 -25.41 14.49 -2.97
N ILE A 10 -24.64 13.41 -3.07
CA ILE A 10 -23.61 13.23 -4.12
C ILE A 10 -24.20 12.67 -5.42
N THR A 11 -25.30 11.93 -5.36
CA THR A 11 -25.98 11.35 -6.53
C THR A 11 -26.71 12.39 -7.42
N GLY A 12 -26.81 13.62 -6.97
CA GLY A 12 -27.56 14.67 -7.67
C GLY A 12 -26.74 15.57 -8.62
N LEU A 13 -25.42 15.50 -8.64
CA LEU A 13 -24.56 16.43 -9.38
C LEU A 13 -23.88 15.85 -10.64
N LEU A 14 -24.12 14.59 -11.01
CA LEU A 14 -23.50 13.95 -12.18
C LEU A 14 -24.39 13.87 -13.43
N LEU A 15 -25.49 14.60 -13.49
CA LEU A 15 -26.48 14.52 -14.58
C LEU A 15 -26.62 15.80 -15.42
N SER A 16 -25.53 16.50 -15.73
CA SER A 16 -25.61 17.58 -16.73
C SER A 16 -24.32 17.70 -17.56
N GLY A 17 -24.14 16.75 -18.48
CA GLY A 17 -23.07 16.79 -19.47
C GLY A 17 -23.12 15.58 -20.41
N ALA A 18 -24.29 15.34 -21.03
CA ALA A 18 -24.44 14.28 -22.01
C ALA A 18 -23.80 14.70 -23.35
N LEU A 19 -22.56 14.28 -23.59
CA LEU A 19 -22.08 14.01 -24.92
C LEU A 19 -22.45 12.55 -25.22
N ALA A 20 -23.21 12.32 -26.29
CA ALA A 20 -23.68 11.03 -26.72
C ALA A 20 -22.49 10.10 -27.00
N ALA A 21 -22.21 9.19 -26.08
CA ALA A 21 -21.39 8.01 -26.35
C ALA A 21 -22.21 7.01 -27.19
N PRO A 22 -21.57 6.23 -28.10
CA PRO A 22 -22.27 5.18 -28.80
C PRO A 22 -22.86 4.21 -27.78
N THR A 23 -24.14 3.88 -27.96
CA THR A 23 -24.83 2.86 -27.17
C THR A 23 -24.16 1.51 -27.46
N ALA A 24 -23.17 1.12 -26.64
CA ALA A 24 -22.77 -0.27 -26.58
C ALA A 24 -23.99 -1.04 -26.07
N GLU A 25 -24.42 -2.07 -26.81
CA GLU A 25 -25.33 -3.09 -26.28
C GLU A 25 -24.67 -3.63 -25.00
N VAL A 26 -25.25 -3.31 -23.87
CA VAL A 26 -24.81 -3.86 -22.57
C VAL A 26 -25.12 -5.36 -22.67
N ASP A 27 -24.06 -6.17 -22.66
CA ASP A 27 -24.18 -7.61 -22.75
C ASP A 27 -24.98 -8.14 -21.55
N VAL A 28 -26.14 -8.70 -21.82
CA VAL A 28 -27.08 -9.21 -20.80
C VAL A 28 -26.39 -10.28 -19.93
N THR A 29 -25.43 -11.02 -20.47
CA THR A 29 -24.60 -12.00 -19.75
C THR A 29 -23.78 -11.36 -18.63
N ILE A 30 -23.22 -10.18 -18.84
CA ILE A 30 -22.45 -9.45 -17.82
C ILE A 30 -23.36 -9.02 -16.65
N ILE A 31 -24.60 -8.61 -16.95
CA ILE A 31 -25.57 -8.21 -15.91
C ILE A 31 -26.02 -9.43 -15.10
N GLU A 32 -26.27 -10.56 -15.75
CA GLU A 32 -26.67 -11.79 -15.06
C GLU A 32 -25.52 -12.35 -14.21
N GLU A 33 -24.27 -12.31 -14.68
CA GLU A 33 -23.09 -12.71 -13.90
C GLU A 33 -22.88 -11.80 -12.69
N ARG A 34 -23.00 -10.47 -12.84
CA ARG A 34 -22.91 -9.52 -11.71
C ARG A 34 -24.02 -9.72 -10.68
N GLN A 35 -25.22 -10.02 -11.10
CA GLN A 35 -26.34 -10.34 -10.18
C GLN A 35 -26.13 -11.66 -9.44
N LEU A 36 -25.59 -12.67 -10.10
CA LEU A 36 -25.23 -13.96 -9.50
C LEU A 36 -24.11 -13.78 -8.47
N LEU A 37 -23.03 -13.04 -8.81
CA LEU A 37 -21.92 -12.76 -7.92
C LEU A 37 -22.34 -11.91 -6.71
N SER A 38 -23.20 -10.91 -6.89
CA SER A 38 -23.71 -10.10 -5.78
C SER A 38 -24.58 -10.93 -4.82
N GLY A 39 -25.33 -11.93 -5.33
CA GLY A 39 -26.08 -12.86 -4.51
C GLY A 39 -25.18 -13.85 -3.76
N LEU A 40 -24.11 -14.33 -4.38
CA LEU A 40 -23.11 -15.19 -3.76
C LEU A 40 -22.38 -14.45 -2.63
N VAL A 41 -21.84 -13.27 -2.92
CA VAL A 41 -21.14 -12.42 -1.95
C VAL A 41 -22.07 -12.01 -0.80
N GLY A 42 -23.36 -11.73 -1.09
CA GLY A 42 -24.36 -11.47 -0.05
C GLY A 42 -24.52 -12.63 0.94
N GLY A 43 -24.52 -13.87 0.45
CA GLY A 43 -24.54 -15.06 1.31
C GLY A 43 -23.28 -15.20 2.17
N LEU A 44 -22.09 -15.01 1.58
CA LEU A 44 -20.81 -15.03 2.30
C LEU A 44 -20.74 -13.94 3.37
N LEU A 45 -21.23 -12.73 3.07
CA LEU A 45 -21.32 -11.64 4.04
C LEU A 45 -22.20 -11.98 5.23
N ASP A 46 -23.36 -12.59 4.99
CA ASP A 46 -24.28 -13.02 6.07
C ASP A 46 -23.65 -14.11 6.94
N ASP A 47 -22.96 -15.06 6.34
CA ASP A 47 -22.28 -16.16 7.03
C ASP A 47 -21.14 -15.62 7.91
N VAL A 48 -20.23 -14.83 7.37
CA VAL A 48 -19.09 -14.25 8.11
C VAL A 48 -19.57 -13.26 9.18
N ASN A 49 -20.56 -12.41 8.89
CA ASN A 49 -21.15 -11.54 9.89
C ASN A 49 -21.69 -12.33 11.08
N SER A 50 -22.37 -13.47 10.81
CA SER A 50 -22.89 -14.33 11.88
C SER A 50 -21.79 -14.95 12.75
N LEU A 51 -20.61 -15.25 12.16
CA LEU A 51 -19.46 -15.79 12.90
C LEU A 51 -18.77 -14.73 13.77
N LEU A 52 -18.73 -13.48 13.32
CA LEU A 52 -18.04 -12.38 13.99
C LEU A 52 -18.96 -11.50 14.84
N ASP A 53 -20.29 -11.74 14.82
CA ASP A 53 -21.26 -10.91 15.56
C ASP A 53 -20.96 -10.93 17.07
N GLY A 54 -20.72 -9.72 17.62
CA GLY A 54 -20.40 -9.53 19.03
C GLY A 54 -19.00 -10.01 19.46
N VAL A 55 -18.15 -10.48 18.53
CA VAL A 55 -16.77 -10.89 18.84
C VAL A 55 -15.86 -9.67 18.76
N THR A 56 -15.18 -9.33 19.87
CA THR A 56 -14.30 -8.15 19.97
C THR A 56 -12.87 -8.52 20.40
N ASP A 57 -12.67 -9.74 20.91
CA ASP A 57 -11.35 -10.21 21.34
C ASP A 57 -10.49 -10.62 20.14
N PRO A 58 -9.26 -10.06 20.00
CA PRO A 58 -8.37 -10.31 18.85
C PRO A 58 -8.09 -11.79 18.61
N THR A 59 -7.85 -12.55 19.67
CA THR A 59 -7.55 -13.99 19.56
C THR A 59 -8.77 -14.77 19.04
N SER A 60 -9.97 -14.37 19.46
CA SER A 60 -11.20 -15.00 18.97
C SER A 60 -11.47 -14.65 17.52
N ILE A 61 -11.26 -13.40 17.11
CA ILE A 61 -11.36 -12.98 15.69
C ILE A 61 -10.36 -13.78 14.85
N LEU A 62 -9.10 -13.85 15.27
CA LEU A 62 -8.06 -14.60 14.59
C LEU A 62 -8.44 -16.06 14.39
N ASN A 63 -8.88 -16.74 15.46
CA ASN A 63 -9.30 -18.15 15.40
C ASN A 63 -10.49 -18.36 14.45
N ILE A 64 -11.43 -17.41 14.39
CA ILE A 64 -12.55 -17.46 13.45
C ILE A 64 -12.05 -17.35 12.01
N LEU A 65 -11.23 -16.35 11.72
CA LEU A 65 -10.66 -16.14 10.37
C LEU A 65 -9.84 -17.35 9.90
N GLU A 66 -9.03 -17.94 10.79
CA GLU A 66 -8.27 -19.15 10.50
C GLU A 66 -9.15 -20.38 10.27
N GLY A 67 -10.35 -20.38 10.82
CA GLY A 67 -11.32 -21.48 10.68
C GLY A 67 -12.18 -21.40 9.41
N ILE A 68 -12.16 -20.29 8.67
CA ILE A 68 -12.96 -20.11 7.46
C ILE A 68 -12.40 -21.01 6.33
N VAL A 69 -13.31 -21.81 5.75
CA VAL A 69 -12.98 -22.69 4.62
C VAL A 69 -13.48 -22.05 3.32
N PRO A 70 -12.61 -21.85 2.32
CA PRO A 70 -13.04 -21.31 1.04
C PRO A 70 -14.13 -22.15 0.38
N THR A 71 -15.20 -21.51 -0.07
CA THR A 71 -16.32 -22.14 -0.79
C THR A 71 -16.11 -22.21 -2.29
N GLY A 72 -15.12 -21.48 -2.81
CA GLY A 72 -14.71 -21.47 -4.20
C GLY A 72 -13.36 -20.79 -4.33
N THR A 73 -12.79 -20.82 -5.54
CA THR A 73 -11.58 -20.05 -5.89
C THR A 73 -11.78 -19.51 -7.30
N PRO A 74 -11.55 -18.22 -7.55
CA PRO A 74 -11.61 -17.67 -8.89
C PRO A 74 -10.73 -18.45 -9.86
N THR A 75 -11.23 -18.70 -11.07
CA THR A 75 -10.54 -19.48 -12.10
C THR A 75 -9.86 -18.60 -13.16
N ASP A 76 -10.19 -17.31 -13.16
CA ASP A 76 -9.57 -16.30 -14.03
C ASP A 76 -9.59 -14.91 -13.40
N ILE A 77 -8.86 -14.00 -14.01
CA ILE A 77 -8.67 -12.61 -13.52
C ILE A 77 -10.02 -11.86 -13.50
N ALA A 78 -10.89 -12.06 -14.47
CA ALA A 78 -12.18 -11.37 -14.53
C ALA A 78 -13.08 -11.78 -13.36
N GLN A 79 -13.11 -13.06 -13.02
CA GLN A 79 -13.84 -13.55 -11.87
C GLN A 79 -13.25 -13.04 -10.54
N ALA A 80 -11.92 -13.04 -10.40
CA ALA A 80 -11.27 -12.50 -9.21
C ALA A 80 -11.60 -11.00 -9.02
N SER A 81 -11.47 -10.21 -10.10
CA SER A 81 -11.80 -8.78 -10.09
C SER A 81 -13.27 -8.52 -9.74
N SER A 82 -14.19 -9.26 -10.38
CA SER A 82 -15.63 -9.09 -10.12
C SER A 82 -16.01 -9.48 -8.69
N THR A 83 -15.34 -10.48 -8.12
CA THR A 83 -15.56 -10.89 -6.72
C THR A 83 -15.06 -9.82 -5.75
N LEU A 84 -13.86 -9.25 -5.98
CA LEU A 84 -13.34 -8.13 -5.19
C LEU A 84 -14.26 -6.90 -5.30
N GLU A 85 -14.67 -6.52 -6.51
CA GLU A 85 -15.61 -5.41 -6.72
C GLU A 85 -16.93 -5.64 -5.98
N ALA A 86 -17.45 -6.86 -5.98
CA ALA A 86 -18.69 -7.19 -5.27
C ALA A 86 -18.55 -7.10 -3.75
N ILE A 87 -17.43 -7.52 -3.18
CA ILE A 87 -17.14 -7.40 -1.74
C ILE A 87 -17.11 -5.93 -1.34
N TYR A 88 -16.30 -5.13 -2.00
CA TYR A 88 -16.08 -3.72 -1.61
C TYR A 88 -17.14 -2.74 -2.09
N SER A 89 -18.03 -3.12 -3.02
CA SER A 89 -19.19 -2.31 -3.39
C SER A 89 -20.36 -2.42 -2.42
N THR A 90 -20.35 -3.40 -1.51
CA THR A 90 -21.27 -3.47 -0.39
C THR A 90 -20.81 -2.50 0.70
N THR A 91 -21.73 -1.90 1.46
CA THR A 91 -21.34 -1.05 2.60
C THR A 91 -20.65 -1.92 3.64
N PRO A 92 -19.35 -1.74 3.91
CA PRO A 92 -18.64 -2.59 4.86
C PRO A 92 -19.29 -2.44 6.24
N THR A 93 -19.53 -3.57 6.90
CA THR A 93 -20.00 -3.60 8.28
C THR A 93 -18.84 -3.60 9.26
N SER A 94 -17.70 -4.18 8.85
CA SER A 94 -16.47 -4.28 9.61
C SER A 94 -15.34 -4.71 8.68
N PHE A 95 -14.15 -4.16 8.87
CA PHE A 95 -12.93 -4.61 8.18
C PHE A 95 -12.68 -6.13 8.33
N TRP A 96 -12.93 -6.67 9.52
CA TRP A 96 -12.76 -8.09 9.82
C TRP A 96 -13.74 -8.99 9.04
N VAL A 97 -14.94 -8.50 8.78
CA VAL A 97 -15.93 -9.18 7.94
C VAL A 97 -15.47 -9.21 6.50
N ASP A 98 -14.98 -8.09 5.95
CA ASP A 98 -14.50 -8.02 4.59
C ASP A 98 -13.30 -8.96 4.37
N VAL A 99 -12.39 -9.05 5.34
CA VAL A 99 -11.29 -10.02 5.36
C VAL A 99 -11.82 -11.46 5.36
N GLY A 100 -12.77 -11.77 6.20
CA GLY A 100 -13.37 -13.11 6.27
C GLY A 100 -14.05 -13.52 4.97
N VAL A 101 -14.76 -12.59 4.32
CA VAL A 101 -15.41 -12.83 3.03
C VAL A 101 -14.38 -13.05 1.91
N GLN A 102 -13.25 -12.34 1.91
CA GLN A 102 -12.17 -12.60 0.96
C GLN A 102 -11.60 -14.02 1.11
N ILE A 103 -11.44 -14.48 2.36
CA ILE A 103 -10.98 -15.86 2.64
C ILE A 103 -12.01 -16.85 2.12
N GLU A 104 -13.29 -16.68 2.46
CA GLU A 104 -14.36 -17.59 2.08
C GLU A 104 -14.62 -17.61 0.57
N ALA A 105 -14.45 -16.48 -0.11
CA ALA A 105 -14.52 -16.37 -1.56
C ALA A 105 -13.31 -16.99 -2.30
N GLY A 106 -12.32 -17.52 -1.57
CA GLY A 106 -11.12 -18.14 -2.15
C GLY A 106 -10.22 -17.18 -2.89
N LEU A 107 -10.21 -15.90 -2.51
CA LEU A 107 -9.31 -14.88 -3.06
C LEU A 107 -7.88 -14.99 -2.51
N ILE A 108 -7.65 -15.87 -1.54
CA ILE A 108 -6.33 -16.22 -1.04
C ILE A 108 -5.94 -17.56 -1.66
N PRO A 109 -4.85 -17.65 -2.45
CA PRO A 109 -4.50 -18.86 -3.22
C PRO A 109 -4.17 -20.08 -2.34
N ASN A 110 -3.65 -19.84 -1.15
CA ASN A 110 -3.39 -20.86 -0.14
C ASN A 110 -4.34 -20.62 1.03
N ASP A 111 -4.59 -21.65 1.82
CA ASP A 111 -5.25 -21.46 3.09
C ASP A 111 -4.46 -20.44 3.94
N ILE A 112 -5.11 -19.89 4.97
CA ILE A 112 -4.52 -18.86 5.83
C ILE A 112 -3.20 -19.34 6.47
N VAL A 113 -3.04 -20.65 6.69
CA VAL A 113 -1.80 -21.27 7.18
C VAL A 113 -0.70 -21.15 6.13
N GLY A 114 -1.02 -21.32 4.85
CA GLY A 114 -0.10 -21.11 3.72
C GLY A 114 0.34 -19.64 3.61
N VAL A 115 -0.58 -18.71 3.83
CA VAL A 115 -0.31 -17.27 3.86
C VAL A 115 0.64 -16.94 5.02
N VAL A 116 0.36 -17.44 6.24
CA VAL A 116 1.23 -17.26 7.41
C VAL A 116 2.60 -17.91 7.18
N ALA A 117 2.64 -19.09 6.56
CA ALA A 117 3.92 -19.74 6.20
C ALA A 117 4.72 -18.90 5.18
N GLY A 118 4.06 -18.19 4.26
CA GLY A 118 4.70 -17.23 3.36
C GLY A 118 5.38 -16.08 4.09
N LEU A 119 4.82 -15.62 5.21
CA LEU A 119 5.43 -14.59 6.07
C LEU A 119 6.73 -15.06 6.74
N THR A 120 6.92 -16.36 6.90
CA THR A 120 8.14 -16.94 7.48
C THR A 120 9.20 -17.30 6.44
N SER A 121 8.98 -17.00 5.16
CA SER A 121 9.97 -17.23 4.11
C SER A 121 11.26 -16.45 4.39
N GLY A 122 12.39 -16.95 3.91
CA GLY A 122 13.69 -16.28 4.09
C GLY A 122 13.72 -14.86 3.54
N GLU A 123 12.87 -14.54 2.57
CA GLU A 123 12.75 -13.21 1.98
C GLU A 123 12.12 -12.17 2.92
N ASN A 124 11.42 -12.61 3.97
CA ASN A 124 10.90 -11.75 5.05
C ASN A 124 11.83 -11.67 6.26
N SER A 125 13.10 -12.05 6.12
CA SER A 125 14.08 -12.01 7.19
C SER A 125 14.30 -10.59 7.73
N GLN A 126 14.26 -10.45 9.05
CA GLN A 126 14.60 -9.24 9.80
C GLN A 126 15.98 -9.36 10.47
N ASN A 127 16.74 -10.41 10.15
CA ASN A 127 18.04 -10.73 10.72
C ASN A 127 19.09 -10.88 9.60
N ASN A 128 19.06 -9.98 8.62
CA ASN A 128 19.98 -10.01 7.49
C ASN A 128 21.36 -9.56 7.92
N VAL A 129 22.39 -10.27 7.46
CA VAL A 129 23.80 -9.95 7.76
C VAL A 129 24.37 -9.17 6.58
N ASN A 130 24.26 -7.84 6.61
CA ASN A 130 24.77 -6.93 5.61
C ASN A 130 26.14 -6.38 6.05
N THR A 131 27.24 -7.02 5.61
CA THR A 131 28.61 -6.71 6.06
C THR A 131 29.30 -5.63 5.24
N ARG A 132 28.73 -5.23 4.10
CA ARG A 132 29.36 -4.21 3.25
C ARG A 132 29.20 -2.84 3.88
N GLU A 133 30.32 -2.14 4.04
CA GLU A 133 30.35 -0.79 4.59
C GLU A 133 30.21 0.25 3.47
N PRO A 134 29.45 1.32 3.66
CA PRO A 134 29.43 2.45 2.75
C PRO A 134 30.74 3.24 2.85
N ASP A 135 31.21 3.84 1.73
CA ASP A 135 32.43 4.64 1.70
C ASP A 135 32.40 5.83 2.66
N THR A 136 31.21 6.40 2.87
CA THR A 136 30.96 7.44 3.87
C THR A 136 29.98 6.88 4.92
N PRO A 137 30.31 6.96 6.22
CA PRO A 137 29.40 6.51 7.26
C PRO A 137 28.04 7.18 7.16
N VAL A 138 26.96 6.41 7.34
CA VAL A 138 25.57 6.88 7.32
C VAL A 138 24.93 6.87 8.71
N TYR A 139 25.66 6.34 9.69
CA TYR A 139 25.28 6.29 11.09
C TYR A 139 26.37 6.92 11.98
N PRO A 140 26.07 7.68 13.05
CA PRO A 140 24.74 7.95 13.60
C PRO A 140 23.92 9.00 12.81
N SER A 141 24.47 9.64 11.82
CA SER A 141 23.80 10.50 10.83
C SER A 141 24.72 10.67 9.63
N LYS A 142 24.17 10.82 8.41
CA LYS A 142 24.94 11.10 7.21
C LYS A 142 25.23 12.59 7.06
N ASP A 143 24.29 13.43 7.52
CA ASP A 143 24.42 14.89 7.55
C ASP A 143 24.04 15.45 8.90
N SER A 144 24.58 16.60 9.26
CA SER A 144 24.29 17.27 10.54
C SER A 144 22.84 17.78 10.65
N SER A 145 22.12 17.87 9.54
CA SER A 145 20.70 18.23 9.48
C SER A 145 19.75 17.04 9.60
N ASP A 146 20.28 15.82 9.59
CA ASP A 146 19.48 14.62 9.77
C ASP A 146 19.04 14.46 11.23
N ALA A 147 17.83 13.99 11.44
CA ALA A 147 17.37 13.56 12.75
C ALA A 147 18.24 12.41 13.29
N PRO A 148 18.39 12.28 14.62
CA PRO A 148 19.09 11.15 15.19
C PRO A 148 18.28 9.86 15.03
N TYR A 149 18.98 8.74 14.85
CA TYR A 149 18.35 7.42 14.94
C TYR A 149 18.19 7.01 16.42
N SER A 150 17.04 6.47 16.78
CA SER A 150 16.80 5.84 18.08
C SER A 150 17.15 4.34 18.04
N VAL A 151 17.13 3.76 16.85
CA VAL A 151 17.44 2.34 16.58
C VAL A 151 18.94 2.17 16.33
N SER A 152 19.52 1.07 16.80
CA SER A 152 20.93 0.77 16.54
C SER A 152 21.19 0.49 15.05
N GLU A 153 22.41 0.81 14.58
CA GLU A 153 22.78 0.53 13.18
C GLU A 153 22.64 -0.93 12.82
N GLU A 154 22.97 -1.85 13.73
CA GLU A 154 22.82 -3.29 13.54
C GLU A 154 21.37 -3.66 13.21
N GLN A 155 20.40 -3.12 13.96
CA GLN A 155 18.98 -3.38 13.75
C GLN A 155 18.48 -2.74 12.44
N LEU A 156 18.87 -1.50 12.17
CA LEU A 156 18.52 -0.80 10.93
C LEU A 156 19.01 -1.59 9.70
N ARG A 157 20.26 -2.06 9.75
CA ARG A 157 20.90 -2.83 8.69
C ARG A 157 20.30 -4.21 8.52
N ALA A 158 19.91 -4.86 9.62
CA ALA A 158 19.32 -6.20 9.61
C ALA A 158 17.93 -6.27 8.96
N ALA A 159 17.19 -5.16 8.92
CA ALA A 159 15.91 -5.06 8.26
C ALA A 159 15.99 -5.00 6.73
N ILE A 160 17.16 -4.75 6.15
CA ILE A 160 17.36 -4.62 4.71
C ILE A 160 17.65 -6.00 4.11
N TYR A 161 16.78 -6.51 3.25
CA TYR A 161 17.05 -7.71 2.48
C TYR A 161 17.72 -7.35 1.14
N ILE A 162 18.94 -7.84 0.95
CA ILE A 162 19.71 -7.69 -0.27
C ILE A 162 19.82 -9.05 -0.96
N PRO A 163 19.16 -9.27 -2.12
CA PRO A 163 19.26 -10.53 -2.85
C PRO A 163 20.69 -10.85 -3.28
N SER A 164 21.00 -12.13 -3.41
CA SER A 164 22.33 -12.58 -3.83
C SER A 164 22.75 -12.10 -5.23
N GLY A 165 21.78 -11.71 -6.07
CA GLY A 165 22.00 -11.16 -7.41
C GLY A 165 22.14 -9.65 -7.46
N PHE A 166 22.07 -8.95 -6.32
CA PHE A 166 22.21 -7.49 -6.27
C PHE A 166 23.59 -7.05 -6.77
N THR A 167 23.61 -6.01 -7.62
CA THR A 167 24.80 -5.65 -8.40
C THR A 167 25.61 -4.49 -7.82
N TYR A 168 25.19 -3.93 -6.70
CA TYR A 168 25.89 -2.86 -5.98
C TYR A 168 26.22 -1.65 -6.85
N GLY A 169 25.24 -1.17 -7.60
CA GLY A 169 25.35 0.04 -8.42
C GLY A 169 25.77 -0.20 -9.88
N SER A 170 25.93 -1.47 -10.33
CA SER A 170 26.05 -1.74 -11.78
C SER A 170 24.70 -1.62 -12.50
N LYS A 171 23.59 -1.83 -11.77
CA LYS A 171 22.24 -1.44 -12.14
C LYS A 171 21.71 -0.44 -11.09
N PRO A 172 20.73 0.42 -11.46
CA PRO A 172 20.16 1.38 -10.51
C PRO A 172 19.48 0.66 -9.32
N PRO A 173 19.90 0.92 -8.08
CA PRO A 173 19.28 0.30 -6.91
C PRO A 173 17.85 0.78 -6.74
N THR A 174 16.94 -0.15 -6.44
CA THR A 174 15.51 0.14 -6.23
C THR A 174 15.08 -0.44 -4.89
N ILE A 175 14.69 0.42 -3.96
CA ILE A 175 14.30 0.06 -2.59
C ILE A 175 12.78 -0.08 -2.53
N PHE A 176 12.29 -1.23 -2.05
CA PHE A 176 10.88 -1.47 -1.82
C PHE A 176 10.53 -1.31 -0.34
N VAL A 177 9.58 -0.44 -0.04
CA VAL A 177 9.09 -0.13 1.32
C VAL A 177 7.66 -0.62 1.46
N PRO A 178 7.40 -1.65 2.30
CA PRO A 178 6.08 -2.26 2.43
C PRO A 178 5.06 -1.35 3.15
N GLY A 179 3.79 -1.77 3.14
CA GLY A 179 2.72 -1.14 3.88
C GLY A 179 2.49 -1.72 5.27
N THR A 180 1.49 -1.19 5.96
CA THR A 180 1.02 -1.61 7.29
C THR A 180 0.76 -3.12 7.33
N GLY A 181 1.24 -3.79 8.37
CA GLY A 181 1.02 -5.22 8.54
C GLY A 181 1.68 -6.08 7.46
N SER A 182 2.80 -5.64 6.86
CA SER A 182 3.46 -6.41 5.81
C SER A 182 4.99 -6.32 5.89
N TYR A 183 5.66 -7.33 5.29
CA TYR A 183 7.10 -7.33 5.03
C TYR A 183 7.37 -7.20 3.53
N GLY A 184 8.47 -6.55 3.16
CA GLY A 184 8.80 -6.28 1.76
C GLY A 184 8.94 -7.53 0.90
N GLY A 185 9.37 -8.64 1.50
CA GLY A 185 9.48 -9.92 0.80
C GLY A 185 8.13 -10.39 0.24
N VAL A 186 7.09 -10.42 1.06
CA VAL A 186 5.75 -10.83 0.65
C VAL A 186 5.00 -9.71 -0.10
N ASN A 187 5.16 -8.46 0.34
CA ASN A 187 4.38 -7.32 -0.20
C ASN A 187 4.53 -7.17 -1.73
N PHE A 188 5.74 -7.38 -2.22
CA PHE A 188 6.06 -7.08 -3.61
C PHE A 188 6.38 -8.31 -4.47
N ALA A 189 6.26 -9.52 -3.89
CA ALA A 189 6.64 -10.78 -4.55
C ALA A 189 5.89 -11.04 -5.86
N SER A 190 4.60 -10.71 -5.89
CA SER A 190 3.67 -11.06 -6.96
C SER A 190 3.16 -9.83 -7.74
N ASN A 191 3.94 -8.74 -7.71
CA ASN A 191 3.60 -7.51 -8.40
C ASN A 191 4.86 -6.77 -8.89
N LEU A 192 5.07 -5.51 -8.53
CA LEU A 192 6.13 -4.67 -9.06
C LEU A 192 7.53 -5.27 -8.91
N ARG A 193 7.88 -5.93 -7.79
CA ARG A 193 9.18 -6.57 -7.65
C ARG A 193 9.39 -7.70 -8.64
N LYS A 194 8.36 -8.55 -8.85
CA LYS A 194 8.39 -9.61 -9.87
C LYS A 194 8.70 -9.03 -11.26
N LEU A 195 7.99 -7.96 -11.62
CA LEU A 195 8.13 -7.30 -12.92
C LEU A 195 9.48 -6.59 -13.11
N LEU A 196 10.09 -6.10 -12.02
CA LEU A 196 11.36 -5.36 -12.04
C LEU A 196 12.58 -6.25 -11.75
N THR A 197 12.37 -7.54 -11.43
CA THR A 197 13.49 -8.47 -11.22
C THR A 197 14.11 -8.88 -12.55
N GLY A 198 15.43 -8.69 -12.66
CA GLY A 198 16.20 -9.11 -13.83
C GLY A 198 16.28 -8.08 -14.95
N VAL A 199 15.58 -6.94 -14.85
CA VAL A 199 15.70 -5.83 -15.83
C VAL A 199 17.03 -5.07 -15.63
N ASP A 200 17.40 -4.21 -16.58
CA ASP A 200 18.66 -3.48 -16.50
C ASP A 200 18.54 -2.10 -15.83
N TYR A 201 17.32 -1.60 -15.69
CA TYR A 201 16.99 -0.30 -15.13
C TYR A 201 16.49 -0.35 -13.67
N ALA A 202 16.51 -1.52 -13.03
CA ALA A 202 16.21 -1.68 -11.61
C ALA A 202 17.01 -2.83 -10.99
N ASP A 203 17.41 -2.65 -9.74
CA ASP A 203 18.09 -3.67 -8.91
C ASP A 203 17.41 -3.74 -7.54
N PRO A 204 16.39 -4.61 -7.39
CA PRO A 204 15.53 -4.65 -6.21
C PRO A 204 16.23 -5.04 -4.92
N VAL A 205 16.00 -4.27 -3.86
CA VAL A 205 16.19 -4.60 -2.44
C VAL A 205 14.92 -4.23 -1.71
N TRP A 206 14.66 -4.81 -0.53
CA TRP A 206 13.42 -4.50 0.21
C TRP A 206 13.60 -4.49 1.70
N LEU A 207 12.66 -3.84 2.38
CA LEU A 207 12.68 -3.67 3.82
C LEU A 207 11.73 -4.66 4.50
N ASN A 208 12.23 -5.32 5.54
CA ASN A 208 11.46 -6.13 6.46
C ASN A 208 11.54 -5.50 7.85
N ILE A 209 10.82 -4.40 8.04
CA ILE A 209 10.86 -3.62 9.29
C ILE A 209 10.24 -4.47 10.42
N PRO A 210 10.90 -4.55 11.58
CA PRO A 210 10.39 -5.30 12.72
C PRO A 210 8.96 -4.89 13.10
N GLY A 211 8.13 -5.88 13.43
CA GLY A 211 6.71 -5.65 13.71
C GLY A 211 5.87 -5.32 12.48
N ALA A 212 6.38 -5.54 11.25
CA ALA A 212 5.65 -5.31 10.02
C ALA A 212 5.03 -3.89 9.92
N LEU A 213 5.79 -2.88 10.29
CA LEU A 213 5.39 -1.45 10.35
C LEU A 213 4.26 -1.12 11.36
N LEU A 214 3.87 -2.03 12.24
CA LEU A 214 2.78 -1.80 13.21
C LEU A 214 3.23 -1.00 14.45
N GLY A 215 4.54 -0.89 14.69
CA GLY A 215 5.12 -0.04 15.74
C GLY A 215 5.04 1.46 15.43
N ASP A 216 5.71 2.29 16.23
CA ASP A 216 5.76 3.75 16.02
C ASP A 216 6.26 4.10 14.61
N ALA A 217 5.45 4.82 13.83
CA ALA A 217 5.76 5.22 12.46
C ALA A 217 7.01 6.11 12.36
N GLN A 218 7.34 6.88 13.41
CA GLN A 218 8.59 7.63 13.47
C GLN A 218 9.80 6.69 13.48
N VAL A 219 9.71 5.59 14.23
CA VAL A 219 10.75 4.54 14.26
C VAL A 219 10.80 3.80 12.93
N ASN A 220 9.64 3.46 12.33
CA ASN A 220 9.59 2.84 11.02
C ASN A 220 10.30 3.70 9.96
N SER A 221 10.12 5.02 10.02
CA SER A 221 10.78 5.98 9.11
C SER A 221 12.31 6.02 9.27
N GLU A 222 12.86 5.69 10.46
CA GLU A 222 14.31 5.56 10.65
C GLU A 222 14.91 4.44 9.79
N TYR A 223 14.22 3.29 9.71
CA TYR A 223 14.62 2.17 8.84
C TYR A 223 14.65 2.59 7.38
N VAL A 224 13.65 3.36 6.93
CA VAL A 224 13.58 3.86 5.56
C VAL A 224 14.71 4.84 5.28
N ALA A 225 14.93 5.82 6.15
CA ALA A 225 15.99 6.83 6.00
C ALA A 225 17.38 6.18 5.96
N TYR A 226 17.63 5.24 6.89
CA TYR A 226 18.87 4.49 6.92
C TYR A 226 19.08 3.68 5.64
N ALA A 227 18.07 2.94 5.19
CA ALA A 227 18.16 2.09 4.00
C ALA A 227 18.48 2.90 2.74
N ILE A 228 17.83 4.05 2.54
CA ILE A 228 18.10 4.95 1.41
C ILE A 228 19.59 5.34 1.37
N ASN A 229 20.11 5.83 2.48
CA ASN A 229 21.49 6.26 2.57
C ASN A 229 22.49 5.10 2.50
N TYR A 230 22.17 3.97 3.14
CA TYR A 230 23.03 2.80 3.15
C TYR A 230 23.13 2.13 1.78
N ILE A 231 21.99 1.88 1.11
CA ILE A 231 21.98 1.23 -0.22
C ILE A 231 22.69 2.11 -1.24
N SER A 232 22.46 3.43 -1.25
CA SER A 232 23.24 4.35 -2.08
C SER A 232 24.74 4.24 -1.79
N GLY A 233 25.14 4.29 -0.50
CA GLY A 233 26.54 4.27 -0.08
C GLY A 233 27.28 2.99 -0.45
N ILE A 234 26.63 1.82 -0.38
CA ILE A 234 27.23 0.55 -0.79
C ILE A 234 27.14 0.27 -2.29
N SER A 235 26.40 1.12 -3.02
CA SER A 235 26.19 1.04 -4.47
C SER A 235 26.96 2.14 -5.22
N GLN A 236 28.22 2.39 -4.83
CA GLN A 236 29.10 3.36 -5.47
C GLN A 236 28.58 4.81 -5.40
N ASN A 237 27.80 5.12 -4.37
CA ASN A 237 27.08 6.39 -4.21
C ASN A 237 26.10 6.69 -5.37
N SER A 238 25.58 5.65 -6.03
CA SER A 238 24.54 5.80 -7.04
C SER A 238 23.25 6.29 -6.38
N ASN A 239 22.47 7.05 -7.14
CA ASN A 239 21.10 7.35 -6.72
C ASN A 239 20.29 6.06 -6.62
N VAL A 240 19.29 6.08 -5.74
CA VAL A 240 18.33 4.99 -5.55
C VAL A 240 16.94 5.46 -5.94
N SER A 241 16.12 4.56 -6.46
CA SER A 241 14.68 4.80 -6.59
C SER A 241 13.96 4.11 -5.42
N VAL A 242 12.87 4.71 -4.94
CA VAL A 242 12.06 4.16 -3.84
C VAL A 242 10.67 3.85 -4.35
N ILE A 243 10.26 2.59 -4.29
CA ILE A 243 8.90 2.12 -4.54
C ILE A 243 8.28 1.76 -3.19
N SER A 244 7.14 2.33 -2.87
CA SER A 244 6.47 2.08 -1.60
C SER A 244 5.00 1.75 -1.79
N TRP A 245 4.40 1.11 -0.78
CA TRP A 245 2.97 0.86 -0.74
C TRP A 245 2.39 1.36 0.57
N SER A 246 1.19 2.04 0.51
CA SER A 246 0.44 2.42 1.71
C SER A 246 1.30 3.24 2.69
N GLN A 247 1.29 2.92 3.98
CA GLN A 247 2.12 3.51 5.05
C GLN A 247 3.60 3.64 4.67
N GLY A 248 4.14 2.71 3.86
CA GLY A 248 5.53 2.83 3.40
C GLY A 248 5.81 4.11 2.62
N GLY A 249 4.77 4.67 1.96
CA GLY A 249 4.83 5.99 1.35
C GLY A 249 4.89 7.11 2.38
N LEU A 250 4.04 7.05 3.38
CA LEU A 250 3.98 8.01 4.49
C LEU A 250 5.31 8.05 5.27
N ASP A 251 5.84 6.88 5.65
CA ASP A 251 7.12 6.74 6.36
C ASP A 251 8.30 7.24 5.51
N THR A 252 8.26 7.02 4.18
CA THR A 252 9.27 7.56 3.25
C THR A 252 9.20 9.09 3.19
N GLN A 253 8.01 9.66 3.14
CA GLN A 253 7.84 11.13 3.13
C GLN A 253 8.27 11.75 4.47
N TRP A 254 8.05 11.04 5.59
CA TRP A 254 8.59 11.42 6.90
C TRP A 254 10.12 11.36 6.89
N ALA A 255 10.71 10.30 6.34
CA ALA A 255 12.16 10.18 6.18
C ALA A 255 12.73 11.34 5.34
N PHE A 256 12.10 11.71 4.24
CA PHE A 256 12.51 12.90 3.48
C PHE A 256 12.39 14.18 4.29
N THR A 257 11.42 14.30 5.17
CA THR A 257 11.21 15.52 5.96
C THR A 257 12.31 15.68 7.01
N PHE A 258 12.64 14.64 7.74
CA PHE A 258 13.50 14.72 8.92
C PHE A 258 14.94 14.16 8.72
N TRP A 259 15.21 13.47 7.61
CA TRP A 259 16.56 13.07 7.17
C TRP A 259 16.87 13.67 5.80
N PRO A 260 17.16 14.99 5.72
CA PRO A 260 17.38 15.68 4.44
C PRO A 260 18.44 15.07 3.55
N SER A 261 19.43 14.35 4.11
CA SER A 261 20.46 13.67 3.32
C SER A 261 19.90 12.64 2.34
N THR A 262 18.73 12.07 2.64
CA THR A 262 18.06 11.09 1.77
C THR A 262 17.62 11.70 0.45
N ARG A 263 17.25 12.97 0.43
CA ARG A 263 16.79 13.70 -0.76
C ARG A 263 17.90 13.84 -1.81
N CYS A 264 19.16 13.83 -1.37
CA CYS A 264 20.32 14.01 -2.25
C CYS A 264 20.67 12.75 -3.05
N VAL A 265 20.10 11.60 -2.67
CA VAL A 265 20.44 10.30 -3.26
C VAL A 265 19.22 9.55 -3.80
N VAL A 266 18.03 10.13 -3.73
CA VAL A 266 16.83 9.54 -4.34
C VAL A 266 16.58 10.22 -5.69
N SER A 267 16.54 9.42 -6.77
CA SER A 267 16.19 9.87 -8.12
C SER A 267 14.67 9.91 -8.32
N ASP A 268 13.95 8.90 -7.80
CA ASP A 268 12.52 8.72 -8.01
C ASP A 268 11.85 8.18 -6.76
N PHE A 269 10.70 8.74 -6.45
CA PHE A 269 9.79 8.23 -5.43
C PHE A 269 8.48 7.80 -6.10
N LEU A 270 8.12 6.51 -5.95
CA LEU A 270 7.06 5.83 -6.67
C LEU A 270 6.07 5.19 -5.67
N PRO A 271 5.32 6.00 -4.92
CA PRO A 271 4.38 5.51 -3.91
C PRO A 271 3.07 5.04 -4.53
N VAL A 272 2.67 3.81 -4.18
CA VAL A 272 1.42 3.16 -4.59
C VAL A 272 0.44 3.20 -3.43
N SER A 273 -0.76 3.71 -3.65
CA SER A 273 -1.82 3.89 -2.66
C SER A 273 -1.34 4.52 -1.34
N PRO A 274 -0.50 5.58 -1.36
CA PRO A 274 0.04 6.15 -0.13
C PRO A 274 -1.01 6.95 0.64
N ASP A 275 -0.77 7.10 1.93
CA ASP A 275 -1.60 7.83 2.88
C ASP A 275 -0.90 9.09 3.45
N PHE A 276 -0.32 9.93 2.60
CA PHE A 276 0.43 11.13 3.00
C PHE A 276 -0.33 12.11 3.88
N HIS A 277 -1.66 12.11 3.78
CA HIS A 277 -2.55 12.91 4.61
C HIS A 277 -3.27 12.06 5.66
N GLY A 278 -2.83 10.81 5.88
CA GLY A 278 -3.49 9.84 6.72
C GLY A 278 -4.78 9.30 6.08
N THR A 279 -5.54 8.53 6.84
CA THR A 279 -6.82 8.00 6.40
C THR A 279 -7.91 8.23 7.43
N ALA A 280 -9.10 8.63 6.97
CA ALA A 280 -10.30 8.72 7.81
C ALA A 280 -10.83 7.33 8.23
N LEU A 281 -10.30 6.26 7.63
CA LEU A 281 -10.70 4.87 7.89
C LEU A 281 -9.79 4.15 8.90
N ALA A 282 -8.72 4.78 9.42
CA ALA A 282 -7.77 4.14 10.33
C ALA A 282 -8.45 3.42 11.50
N ASN A 283 -9.48 4.02 12.08
CA ASN A 283 -10.24 3.44 13.19
C ASN A 283 -10.96 2.13 12.86
N LEU A 284 -11.16 1.80 11.58
CA LEU A 284 -11.73 0.50 11.17
C LEU A 284 -10.77 -0.67 11.39
N LEU A 285 -9.47 -0.38 11.47
CA LEU A 285 -8.41 -1.36 11.73
C LEU A 285 -8.21 -1.62 13.23
N CYS A 286 -8.90 -0.86 14.10
CA CYS A 286 -8.81 -0.97 15.54
C CYS A 286 -9.82 -1.98 16.09
N ILE A 287 -9.58 -2.42 17.30
CA ILE A 287 -10.46 -3.38 18.02
C ILE A 287 -11.02 -2.72 19.28
N SER A 288 -12.16 -3.20 19.77
CA SER A 288 -12.69 -2.74 21.05
C SER A 288 -11.80 -3.18 22.21
N ALA A 289 -11.59 -2.29 23.18
CA ALA A 289 -10.78 -2.58 24.37
C ALA A 289 -11.41 -3.69 25.25
N ASP A 290 -12.74 -3.77 25.25
CA ASP A 290 -13.52 -4.84 25.87
C ASP A 290 -14.92 -4.92 25.22
N SER A 291 -15.67 -5.98 25.50
CA SER A 291 -16.98 -6.26 24.89
C SER A 291 -18.06 -5.20 25.15
N ASP A 292 -17.88 -4.39 26.18
CA ASP A 292 -18.87 -3.39 26.64
C ASP A 292 -18.37 -1.95 26.41
N SER A 293 -17.14 -1.78 25.85
CA SER A 293 -16.49 -0.50 25.68
C SER A 293 -16.62 0.05 24.26
N ALA A 294 -16.90 1.35 24.18
CA ALA A 294 -16.75 2.10 22.94
C ALA A 294 -15.29 2.57 22.70
N LEU A 295 -14.35 2.20 23.60
CA LEU A 295 -12.94 2.54 23.48
C LEU A 295 -12.29 1.58 22.49
N LEU A 296 -11.58 2.15 21.52
CA LEU A 296 -10.77 1.41 20.55
C LEU A 296 -9.31 1.39 21.01
N ILE A 297 -8.66 0.25 20.83
CA ILE A 297 -7.22 0.09 20.95
C ILE A 297 -6.66 -0.28 19.59
N CYS A 298 -5.55 0.32 19.24
CA CYS A 298 -4.96 0.19 17.92
C CYS A 298 -3.46 -0.04 18.01
N ASP A 299 -2.90 -0.57 16.95
CA ASP A 299 -1.45 -0.60 16.76
C ASP A 299 -0.92 0.84 16.68
N PRO A 300 0.29 1.12 17.20
CA PRO A 300 0.84 2.47 17.25
C PRO A 300 0.80 3.21 15.91
N SER A 301 1.26 2.57 14.83
CA SER A 301 1.29 3.19 13.49
C SER A 301 -0.11 3.42 12.92
N VAL A 302 -1.11 2.59 13.28
CA VAL A 302 -2.49 2.76 12.82
C VAL A 302 -3.08 4.06 13.38
N ILE A 303 -2.83 4.36 14.66
CA ILE A 303 -3.25 5.65 15.25
C ILE A 303 -2.56 6.81 14.55
N GLN A 304 -1.26 6.66 14.23
CA GLN A 304 -0.48 7.70 13.54
C GLN A 304 -0.90 7.92 12.08
N GLN A 305 -1.53 6.93 11.46
CA GLN A 305 -2.12 7.06 10.11
C GLN A 305 -3.51 7.71 10.11
N GLU A 306 -4.09 7.98 11.27
CA GLU A 306 -5.38 8.66 11.35
C GLU A 306 -5.23 10.09 10.81
N TYR A 307 -6.23 10.53 10.01
CA TYR A 307 -6.20 11.80 9.26
C TYR A 307 -5.91 13.03 10.13
N THR A 308 -6.30 13.00 11.41
CA THR A 308 -6.12 14.09 12.37
C THR A 308 -4.99 13.87 13.37
N SER A 309 -4.19 12.81 13.20
CA SER A 309 -3.08 12.49 14.09
C SER A 309 -2.04 13.61 14.18
N ASP A 310 -1.31 13.65 15.27
CA ASP A 310 -0.19 14.56 15.45
C ASP A 310 0.95 14.24 14.47
N TYR A 311 1.16 12.97 14.14
CA TYR A 311 2.13 12.51 13.13
C TYR A 311 1.83 13.11 11.76
N VAL A 312 0.63 12.90 11.22
CA VAL A 312 0.24 13.43 9.91
C VAL A 312 0.23 14.97 9.91
N SER A 313 -0.27 15.57 10.98
CA SER A 313 -0.31 17.03 11.13
C SER A 313 1.09 17.64 11.15
N THR A 314 2.03 17.00 11.86
CA THR A 314 3.44 17.41 11.92
C THR A 314 4.15 17.24 10.58
N LEU A 315 3.95 16.12 9.90
CA LEU A 315 4.48 15.91 8.54
C LEU A 315 4.09 17.05 7.61
N ARG A 316 2.79 17.37 7.58
CA ARG A 316 2.24 18.42 6.72
C ARG A 316 2.74 19.82 7.09
N ALA A 317 2.83 20.12 8.38
CA ALA A 317 3.34 21.38 8.89
C ALA A 317 4.83 21.61 8.57
N ASN A 318 5.61 20.53 8.44
CA ASN A 318 7.03 20.56 8.10
C ASN A 318 7.30 20.40 6.59
N GLY A 319 6.28 20.62 5.74
CA GLY A 319 6.40 20.65 4.29
C GLY A 319 6.26 19.30 3.60
N GLY A 320 5.83 18.25 4.33
CA GLY A 320 5.59 16.91 3.78
C GLY A 320 4.34 16.81 2.90
N ALA A 321 3.52 17.86 2.81
CA ALA A 321 2.41 17.94 1.85
C ALA A 321 2.89 18.17 0.39
N SER A 322 4.19 18.45 0.19
CA SER A 322 4.81 18.69 -1.10
C SER A 322 6.01 17.78 -1.31
N ALA A 323 6.21 17.31 -2.53
CA ALA A 323 7.30 16.41 -2.87
C ALA A 323 8.68 17.02 -2.61
N TYR A 324 9.62 16.21 -2.16
CA TYR A 324 11.01 16.58 -1.93
C TYR A 324 11.93 16.13 -3.06
N VAL A 325 11.51 15.12 -3.83
CA VAL A 325 12.23 14.50 -4.95
C VAL A 325 11.24 14.23 -6.09
N PRO A 326 11.67 13.94 -7.31
CA PRO A 326 10.78 13.54 -8.39
C PRO A 326 9.83 12.44 -7.92
N THR A 327 8.52 12.65 -8.03
CA THR A 327 7.52 11.76 -7.41
C THR A 327 6.41 11.41 -8.39
N THR A 328 6.08 10.12 -8.49
CA THR A 328 4.93 9.62 -9.24
C THR A 328 4.02 8.83 -8.32
N THR A 329 2.84 9.38 -7.98
CA THR A 329 1.88 8.71 -7.12
C THR A 329 0.86 7.93 -7.94
N PHE A 330 0.35 6.83 -7.35
CA PHE A 330 -0.68 5.98 -7.95
C PHE A 330 -1.76 5.70 -6.91
N TYR A 331 -3.03 5.91 -7.26
CA TYR A 331 -4.15 5.69 -6.34
C TYR A 331 -5.45 5.39 -7.09
N SER A 332 -6.43 4.79 -6.41
CA SER A 332 -7.60 4.15 -7.02
C SER A 332 -8.94 4.81 -6.68
N SER A 333 -8.97 6.16 -6.57
CA SER A 333 -10.22 6.88 -6.33
C SER A 333 -10.93 6.38 -5.05
N PHE A 334 -12.25 6.44 -5.02
CA PHE A 334 -13.12 5.96 -3.91
C PHE A 334 -13.27 4.42 -3.84
N PHE A 335 -12.47 3.68 -4.59
CA PHE A 335 -12.41 2.22 -4.51
C PHE A 335 -11.35 1.71 -3.52
N ASP A 336 -10.54 2.61 -2.97
CA ASP A 336 -9.57 2.28 -1.93
C ASP A 336 -10.32 2.08 -0.60
N GLU A 337 -10.35 0.85 -0.11
CA GLU A 337 -11.10 0.43 1.08
C GLU A 337 -10.33 0.69 2.39
N ILE A 338 -9.07 1.14 2.29
CA ILE A 338 -8.17 1.36 3.43
C ILE A 338 -7.85 2.85 3.60
N VAL A 339 -7.54 3.54 2.51
CA VAL A 339 -7.12 4.95 2.55
C VAL A 339 -8.17 5.84 1.91
N GLU A 340 -8.82 6.66 2.74
CA GLU A 340 -9.80 7.65 2.30
C GLU A 340 -9.55 9.04 2.97
N PRO A 341 -9.74 10.14 2.22
CA PRO A 341 -10.16 10.22 0.81
C PRO A 341 -9.01 9.88 -0.17
N GLN A 342 -9.34 9.23 -1.31
CA GLN A 342 -8.37 8.88 -2.37
C GLN A 342 -8.79 9.38 -3.76
N ALA A 343 -9.65 10.38 -3.85
CA ALA A 343 -10.15 10.91 -5.12
C ALA A 343 -9.70 12.35 -5.40
N GLY A 344 -9.28 12.62 -6.64
CA GLY A 344 -8.92 13.94 -7.12
C GLY A 344 -7.76 14.59 -6.36
N THR A 345 -7.75 15.91 -6.28
CA THR A 345 -6.71 16.69 -5.57
C THR A 345 -6.86 16.69 -4.05
N GLY A 346 -7.94 16.11 -3.54
CA GLY A 346 -8.18 15.89 -2.11
C GLY A 346 -7.71 14.51 -1.63
N ALA A 347 -7.19 13.68 -2.54
CA ALA A 347 -6.70 12.36 -2.21
C ALA A 347 -5.55 12.44 -1.18
N SER A 348 -5.52 11.48 -0.27
CA SER A 348 -4.42 11.33 0.67
C SER A 348 -3.09 11.08 -0.05
N ALA A 349 -3.13 10.42 -1.21
CA ALA A 349 -1.98 10.17 -2.08
C ALA A 349 -1.49 11.41 -2.85
N TYR A 350 -2.22 12.53 -2.86
CA TYR A 350 -1.89 13.68 -3.68
C TYR A 350 -0.78 14.51 -3.04
N LEU A 351 0.32 14.74 -3.76
CA LEU A 351 1.40 15.64 -3.35
C LEU A 351 1.42 16.90 -4.23
N LEU A 352 1.73 18.02 -3.58
CA LEU A 352 2.03 19.29 -4.26
C LEU A 352 3.47 19.27 -4.82
N ASP A 353 3.75 20.17 -5.76
CA ASP A 353 5.10 20.42 -6.29
C ASP A 353 5.56 21.85 -6.02
N GLU A 354 5.53 22.27 -4.75
CA GLU A 354 5.94 23.63 -4.37
C GLU A 354 7.46 23.85 -4.52
N ARG A 355 8.21 22.76 -4.60
CA ARG A 355 9.69 22.79 -4.76
C ARG A 355 10.12 22.71 -6.22
N GLY A 356 9.20 22.44 -7.15
CA GLY A 356 9.51 22.28 -8.58
C GLY A 356 10.42 21.10 -8.89
N VAL A 357 10.30 20.01 -8.12
CA VAL A 357 11.09 18.78 -8.32
C VAL A 357 10.49 17.86 -9.38
N GLY A 358 9.24 18.09 -9.74
CA GLY A 358 8.43 17.27 -10.63
C GLY A 358 7.54 16.30 -9.86
N VAL A 359 6.21 16.41 -10.09
CA VAL A 359 5.21 15.53 -9.49
C VAL A 359 4.20 15.10 -10.54
N SER A 360 3.91 13.80 -10.58
CA SER A 360 2.85 13.20 -11.39
C SER A 360 1.90 12.44 -10.45
N ASN A 361 0.69 12.98 -10.24
CA ASN A 361 -0.34 12.34 -9.42
C ASN A 361 -1.31 11.57 -10.33
N ASN A 362 -1.41 10.25 -10.18
CA ASN A 362 -2.13 9.40 -11.12
C ASN A 362 -3.26 8.64 -10.44
N GLU A 363 -4.47 9.17 -10.57
CA GLU A 363 -5.71 8.46 -10.27
C GLU A 363 -6.03 7.52 -11.43
N VAL A 364 -5.91 6.20 -11.22
CA VAL A 364 -5.93 5.22 -12.32
C VAL A 364 -7.27 5.23 -13.07
N GLN A 365 -8.39 5.48 -12.38
CA GLN A 365 -9.72 5.59 -12.98
C GLN A 365 -9.89 6.82 -13.87
N VAL A 366 -9.14 7.88 -13.57
CA VAL A 366 -9.17 9.12 -14.38
C VAL A 366 -8.27 8.96 -15.61
N VAL A 367 -7.06 8.45 -15.42
CA VAL A 367 -6.10 8.31 -16.53
C VAL A 367 -6.51 7.23 -17.51
N CYS A 368 -6.98 6.08 -17.00
CA CYS A 368 -7.45 4.94 -17.82
C CYS A 368 -8.97 4.90 -18.00
N ALA A 369 -9.66 6.05 -17.94
CA ALA A 369 -11.12 6.10 -18.06
C ALA A 369 -11.65 5.33 -19.27
N GLY A 370 -12.60 4.41 -19.04
CA GLY A 370 -13.25 3.62 -20.09
C GLY A 370 -12.47 2.35 -20.51
N TYR A 371 -11.35 2.04 -19.88
CA TYR A 371 -10.57 0.81 -20.08
C TYR A 371 -10.56 -0.05 -18.81
N LEU A 372 -10.16 -1.31 -18.92
CA LEU A 372 -10.04 -2.20 -17.77
C LEU A 372 -9.02 -1.72 -16.74
N GLY A 373 -7.93 -1.08 -17.17
CA GLY A 373 -6.93 -0.46 -16.29
C GLY A 373 -7.47 0.72 -15.46
N GLY A 374 -8.64 1.26 -15.80
CA GLY A 374 -9.38 2.28 -15.04
C GLY A 374 -10.67 1.76 -14.39
N SER A 375 -10.85 0.44 -14.27
CA SER A 375 -12.01 -0.17 -13.61
C SER A 375 -11.82 -0.22 -12.09
N PHE A 376 -12.37 -1.22 -11.42
CA PHE A 376 -12.22 -1.40 -9.98
C PHE A 376 -10.81 -1.86 -9.60
N TYR A 377 -10.18 -1.17 -8.65
CA TYR A 377 -8.95 -1.57 -7.96
C TYR A 377 -9.08 -1.18 -6.50
N GLY A 378 -9.06 -2.15 -5.59
CA GLY A 378 -8.91 -1.89 -4.16
C GLY A 378 -7.48 -1.44 -3.81
N HIS A 379 -7.23 -1.20 -2.54
CA HIS A 379 -5.97 -0.68 -2.00
C HIS A 379 -4.72 -1.43 -2.49
N ALA A 380 -4.73 -2.76 -2.43
CA ALA A 380 -3.64 -3.60 -2.93
C ALA A 380 -3.63 -3.71 -4.46
N GLY A 381 -4.79 -3.56 -5.11
CA GLY A 381 -4.94 -3.76 -6.55
C GLY A 381 -4.14 -2.80 -7.41
N VAL A 382 -3.85 -1.62 -6.92
CA VAL A 382 -3.02 -0.62 -7.64
C VAL A 382 -1.59 -1.14 -7.89
N LEU A 383 -1.09 -2.09 -7.07
CA LEU A 383 0.23 -2.72 -7.25
C LEU A 383 0.35 -3.57 -8.53
N TYR A 384 -0.74 -4.12 -9.03
CA TYR A 384 -0.75 -4.88 -10.29
C TYR A 384 -1.38 -4.12 -11.46
N ASN A 385 -1.76 -2.86 -11.25
CA ASN A 385 -2.39 -2.04 -12.29
C ASN A 385 -1.43 -1.79 -13.47
N PRO A 386 -1.87 -1.89 -14.72
CA PRO A 386 -1.01 -1.74 -15.90
C PRO A 386 -0.46 -0.32 -16.08
N LEU A 387 -1.23 0.72 -15.70
CA LEU A 387 -0.75 2.10 -15.74
C LEU A 387 0.33 2.34 -14.68
N THR A 388 0.13 1.81 -13.47
CA THR A 388 1.15 1.88 -12.40
C THR A 388 2.47 1.31 -12.89
N TYR A 389 2.47 0.10 -13.45
CA TYR A 389 3.69 -0.49 -13.99
C TYR A 389 4.31 0.32 -15.12
N ALA A 390 3.50 0.78 -16.09
CA ALA A 390 4.00 1.55 -17.22
C ALA A 390 4.67 2.86 -16.79
N LEU A 391 4.09 3.58 -15.83
CA LEU A 391 4.67 4.83 -15.32
C LEU A 391 5.85 4.60 -14.37
N VAL A 392 5.89 3.48 -13.64
CA VAL A 392 7.08 3.05 -12.90
C VAL A 392 8.25 2.82 -13.85
N VAL A 393 8.03 2.11 -14.95
CA VAL A 393 9.07 1.89 -15.98
C VAL A 393 9.50 3.21 -16.61
N ASP A 394 8.54 4.09 -16.92
CA ASP A 394 8.83 5.38 -17.50
C ASP A 394 9.70 6.24 -16.57
N ALA A 395 9.38 6.34 -15.30
CA ALA A 395 10.17 7.07 -14.31
C ALA A 395 11.59 6.48 -14.16
N LEU A 396 11.70 5.14 -14.05
CA LEU A 396 13.00 4.46 -13.88
C LEU A 396 13.90 4.54 -15.12
N THR A 397 13.39 4.94 -16.28
CA THR A 397 14.14 4.98 -17.55
C THR A 397 14.29 6.39 -18.13
N HIS A 398 13.73 7.40 -17.49
CA HIS A 398 13.81 8.80 -17.89
C HIS A 398 14.09 9.70 -16.69
N ASP A 399 14.53 10.93 -16.95
CA ASP A 399 14.71 11.93 -15.90
C ASP A 399 13.33 12.49 -15.45
N GLY A 400 13.15 12.64 -14.15
CA GLY A 400 11.92 13.18 -13.53
C GLY A 400 10.81 12.16 -13.37
N PRO A 401 9.61 12.57 -12.90
CA PRO A 401 8.52 11.65 -12.61
C PRO A 401 7.99 10.96 -13.86
N GLY A 402 7.29 9.84 -13.69
CA GLY A 402 6.58 9.15 -14.76
C GLY A 402 5.58 10.08 -15.45
N ASP A 403 5.57 10.09 -16.78
CA ASP A 403 4.78 11.00 -17.60
C ASP A 403 3.91 10.22 -18.59
N VAL A 404 2.59 10.33 -18.42
CA VAL A 404 1.60 9.70 -19.32
C VAL A 404 1.84 10.08 -20.79
N SER A 405 2.34 11.27 -21.07
CA SER A 405 2.61 11.72 -22.44
C SER A 405 3.76 10.95 -23.12
N ARG A 406 4.64 10.29 -22.37
CA ARG A 406 5.73 9.45 -22.87
C ARG A 406 5.31 8.00 -23.13
N LEU A 407 4.12 7.58 -22.63
CA LEU A 407 3.63 6.21 -22.76
C LEU A 407 3.08 5.94 -24.15
N GLY A 408 3.66 6.03 -25.22
CA GLY A 408 3.22 5.65 -26.58
C GLY A 408 1.68 5.64 -26.78
N SER A 409 1.03 4.47 -26.63
CA SER A 409 -0.43 4.31 -26.71
C SER A 409 -1.04 4.09 -25.32
N LEU A 410 -1.64 5.13 -24.75
CA LEU A 410 -2.36 5.01 -23.47
C LEU A 410 -3.50 3.97 -23.54
N ALA A 411 -4.16 3.85 -24.69
CA ALA A 411 -5.19 2.84 -24.90
C ALA A 411 -4.64 1.40 -24.78
N GLU A 412 -3.42 1.14 -25.28
CA GLU A 412 -2.79 -0.19 -25.14
C GLU A 412 -2.34 -0.45 -23.71
N VAL A 413 -1.82 0.57 -23.01
CA VAL A 413 -1.44 0.47 -21.60
C VAL A 413 -2.66 0.17 -20.73
N CYS A 414 -3.76 0.88 -20.94
CA CYS A 414 -4.96 0.78 -20.11
C CYS A 414 -5.90 -0.39 -20.49
N ALA A 415 -5.70 -1.04 -21.66
CA ALA A 415 -6.59 -2.09 -22.13
C ALA A 415 -6.64 -3.33 -21.21
N PRO A 416 -5.52 -3.88 -20.69
CA PRO A 416 -5.57 -5.02 -19.79
C PRO A 416 -5.99 -4.61 -18.37
N TYR A 417 -6.50 -5.60 -17.60
CA TYR A 417 -6.79 -5.41 -16.16
C TYR A 417 -5.51 -5.47 -15.30
N VAL A 418 -4.54 -6.29 -15.67
CA VAL A 418 -3.27 -6.44 -14.92
C VAL A 418 -2.07 -6.06 -15.78
N ALA A 419 -1.00 -5.64 -15.13
CA ALA A 419 0.26 -5.34 -15.77
C ALA A 419 0.78 -6.56 -16.59
N PRO A 420 1.31 -6.34 -17.80
CA PRO A 420 1.88 -7.42 -18.59
C PRO A 420 2.98 -8.18 -17.83
N GLY A 421 2.89 -9.50 -17.78
CA GLY A 421 3.82 -10.37 -17.05
C GLY A 421 3.28 -10.89 -15.72
N LEU A 422 2.11 -10.43 -15.30
CA LEU A 422 1.37 -10.96 -14.16
C LEU A 422 0.21 -11.86 -14.62
N ASP A 423 -0.16 -12.80 -13.77
CA ASP A 423 -1.25 -13.74 -13.99
C ASP A 423 -2.26 -13.77 -12.84
N LEU A 424 -3.21 -14.73 -12.87
CA LEU A 424 -4.23 -14.87 -11.82
C LEU A 424 -3.60 -15.11 -10.44
N VAL A 425 -2.55 -15.89 -10.35
CA VAL A 425 -1.90 -16.19 -9.07
C VAL A 425 -1.33 -14.90 -8.47
N ASP A 426 -0.70 -14.06 -9.29
CA ASP A 426 -0.17 -12.77 -8.85
C ASP A 426 -1.27 -11.82 -8.34
N VAL A 427 -2.43 -11.82 -8.99
CA VAL A 427 -3.61 -11.04 -8.54
C VAL A 427 -4.09 -11.51 -7.18
N LEU A 428 -4.25 -12.84 -7.01
CA LEU A 428 -4.73 -13.42 -5.76
C LEU A 428 -3.72 -13.23 -4.61
N GLU A 429 -2.43 -13.43 -4.86
CA GLU A 429 -1.38 -13.20 -3.86
C GLU A 429 -1.27 -11.73 -3.48
N THR A 430 -1.45 -10.80 -4.42
CA THR A 430 -1.45 -9.36 -4.12
C THR A 430 -2.73 -8.96 -3.37
N ALA A 431 -3.90 -9.46 -3.74
CA ALA A 431 -5.14 -9.24 -2.99
C ALA A 431 -5.04 -9.81 -1.56
N GLY A 432 -4.33 -10.92 -1.39
CA GLY A 432 -4.04 -11.55 -0.10
C GLY A 432 -3.24 -10.68 0.87
N LEU A 433 -2.66 -9.56 0.44
CA LEU A 433 -1.95 -8.63 1.33
C LEU A 433 -2.86 -8.02 2.40
N ILE A 434 -4.14 -7.77 2.09
CA ILE A 434 -5.10 -7.23 3.06
C ILE A 434 -5.40 -8.24 4.18
N PRO A 435 -5.76 -9.52 3.89
CA PRO A 435 -5.85 -10.55 4.93
C PRO A 435 -4.55 -10.78 5.72
N ILE A 436 -3.38 -10.73 5.07
CA ILE A 436 -2.09 -10.84 5.75
C ILE A 436 -1.92 -9.71 6.78
N ALA A 437 -2.17 -8.47 6.36
CA ALA A 437 -2.12 -7.31 7.25
C ALA A 437 -3.09 -7.46 8.43
N ALA A 438 -4.30 -7.92 8.17
CA ALA A 438 -5.32 -8.18 9.19
C ALA A 438 -4.83 -9.17 10.26
N LEU A 439 -4.21 -10.28 9.84
CA LEU A 439 -3.67 -11.27 10.79
C LEU A 439 -2.54 -10.68 11.64
N LEU A 440 -1.65 -9.90 11.04
CA LEU A 440 -0.55 -9.26 11.76
C LEU A 440 -1.04 -8.16 12.69
N LEU A 441 -2.06 -7.38 12.29
CA LEU A 441 -2.76 -6.45 13.16
C LEU A 441 -3.34 -7.15 14.40
N LEU A 442 -3.99 -8.29 14.25
CA LEU A 442 -4.54 -9.04 15.39
C LEU A 442 -3.44 -9.64 16.30
N ALA A 443 -2.36 -10.09 15.71
CA ALA A 443 -1.25 -10.75 16.42
C ALA A 443 -0.26 -9.77 17.05
N TYR A 444 -0.20 -8.51 16.64
CA TYR A 444 0.78 -7.54 17.16
C TYR A 444 0.50 -7.26 18.65
N PRO A 445 1.52 -7.37 19.52
CA PRO A 445 1.30 -7.40 20.96
C PRO A 445 1.04 -6.02 21.59
N GLU A 446 1.45 -4.94 20.93
CA GLU A 446 1.33 -3.59 21.47
C GLU A 446 0.07 -2.92 20.91
N LYS A 447 -0.88 -2.63 21.80
CA LYS A 447 -2.09 -1.89 21.48
C LYS A 447 -2.16 -0.65 22.35
N LEU A 448 -2.43 0.49 21.75
CA LEU A 448 -2.49 1.77 22.42
C LEU A 448 -3.90 2.36 22.34
N LEU A 449 -4.23 3.20 23.34
CA LEU A 449 -5.44 4.03 23.35
C LEU A 449 -5.20 5.43 22.77
N THR A 450 -3.95 5.83 22.66
CA THR A 450 -3.54 7.18 22.23
C THR A 450 -2.32 7.08 21.35
N GLU A 451 -2.17 8.05 20.48
CA GLU A 451 -1.03 8.18 19.58
C GLU A 451 0.30 8.21 20.36
N PRO A 452 1.36 7.57 19.86
CA PRO A 452 2.71 7.76 20.36
C PRO A 452 3.12 9.24 20.34
N ALA A 453 3.84 9.67 21.37
CA ALA A 453 4.32 11.04 21.43
C ALA A 453 5.33 11.33 20.31
N LEU A 454 5.28 12.54 19.75
CA LEU A 454 6.27 12.97 18.76
C LEU A 454 7.68 12.94 19.35
N MET A 455 8.63 12.48 18.57
CA MET A 455 10.05 12.54 18.92
C MET A 455 10.55 13.98 18.97
N SER A 456 11.59 14.23 19.76
CA SER A 456 12.09 15.58 20.03
C SER A 456 12.54 16.36 18.80
N TYR A 457 12.89 15.68 17.71
CA TYR A 457 13.26 16.32 16.46
C TYR A 457 12.04 16.80 15.62
N ALA A 458 10.86 16.30 15.94
CA ALA A 458 9.61 16.58 15.24
C ALA A 458 8.62 17.40 16.10
N SER A 459 8.93 17.63 17.40
CA SER A 459 8.08 18.32 18.37
C SER A 459 8.33 19.86 18.40
#